data_ce1e6fea0245d1b1b1dbbe280d290839
#
_entry.id   ce1e6fea0245d1b1b1dbbe280d290839
#
_cell.length_a   1.000
_cell.length_b   1.000
_cell.length_c   1.000
_cell.angle_alpha   90.00
_cell.angle_beta   90.00
_cell.angle_gamma   90.00
#
_symmetry.space_group_name_H-M   'P 1'
#
loop_
_entity.id
_entity.type
_entity.pdbx_description
1 polymer ?
#
loop_
_entity_poly.entity_id
_entity_poly.type
_entity_poly.pdbx_seq_one_letter_code
_entity_poly.pdbx_strand_id
1 'polypeptide(L)'
;MRYDFGSDNTAGMAPAALDAVIAANSGAVRAYGADDITARAADQIRRRLDADAEVRFVFSGTAANAISLSMLAFPFEAVLAHHAAHVCTDETGAPGFFGQGMGLIGLPGFSGKIDPRALQAALEEPEVGHRQPAAALTLTQATEYGAVYSEEELRHLIEPVKARGFGVHMDGARLANAAAAGFDLTQIPRLGVDILVFGGAKAGANCAEAIVMFDKSLAKRIDNRLKQAGQTASKARFLAAPFLGLLETNAWEDGAAHANLMAQRLAAGIVVGTSFDLAHPVDANAVFVRMPASAHQRINDAGWACYRFDDGSVRFVCSWATTEEAVDELIAAVTAAV
;
A
#
# COMPACT_ATOMS: atom_id res chain seq x y z
N MET A 1 -20.23 10.27 14.70
CA MET A 1 -19.87 9.78 13.35
C MET A 1 -19.02 8.54 13.52
N ARG A 2 -19.35 7.47 12.82
CA ARG A 2 -18.63 6.20 12.85
C ARG A 2 -17.63 6.19 11.69
N TYR A 3 -16.40 5.80 11.97
CA TYR A 3 -15.30 5.79 11.01
C TYR A 3 -14.93 4.38 10.53
N ASP A 4 -15.72 3.38 10.89
CA ASP A 4 -15.45 1.95 10.70
C ASP A 4 -15.12 1.59 9.23
N PHE A 5 -15.70 2.33 8.28
CA PHE A 5 -15.51 2.11 6.83
C PHE A 5 -14.88 3.30 6.09
N GLY A 6 -14.46 4.33 6.81
CA GLY A 6 -13.82 5.51 6.20
C GLY A 6 -12.41 5.21 5.68
N SER A 7 -11.66 4.43 6.42
CA SER A 7 -10.30 4.00 6.08
C SER A 7 -9.85 2.85 6.97
N ASP A 8 -9.01 1.95 6.44
CA ASP A 8 -8.31 0.94 7.22
C ASP A 8 -7.27 1.52 8.22
N ASN A 9 -6.95 2.81 8.09
CA ASN A 9 -6.13 3.54 9.07
C ASN A 9 -6.90 3.95 10.34
N THR A 10 -8.22 3.78 10.41
CA THR A 10 -9.02 4.16 11.58
C THR A 10 -9.04 3.09 12.66
N ALA A 11 -8.72 1.85 12.31
CA ALA A 11 -8.56 0.77 13.28
C ALA A 11 -7.32 0.99 14.17
N GLY A 12 -7.38 0.48 15.40
CA GLY A 12 -6.22 0.46 16.29
C GLY A 12 -5.16 -0.56 15.87
N MET A 13 -4.17 -0.79 16.75
CA MET A 13 -3.27 -1.94 16.57
C MET A 13 -3.99 -3.27 16.77
N ALA A 14 -3.67 -4.25 15.94
CA ALA A 14 -4.09 -5.62 16.16
C ALA A 14 -3.51 -6.16 17.49
N PRO A 15 -4.24 -7.03 18.22
CA PRO A 15 -3.78 -7.53 19.52
C PRO A 15 -2.36 -8.11 19.48
N ALA A 16 -2.03 -8.93 18.49
CA ALA A 16 -0.69 -9.52 18.34
C ALA A 16 0.42 -8.45 18.16
N ALA A 17 0.12 -7.35 17.45
CA ALA A 17 1.05 -6.24 17.29
C ALA A 17 1.25 -5.48 18.61
N LEU A 18 0.16 -5.22 19.36
CA LEU A 18 0.22 -4.55 20.67
C LEU A 18 0.99 -5.38 21.68
N ASP A 19 0.73 -6.67 21.78
CA ASP A 19 1.43 -7.59 22.69
C ASP A 19 2.94 -7.61 22.40
N ALA A 20 3.32 -7.62 21.11
CA ALA A 20 4.73 -7.55 20.73
C ALA A 20 5.39 -6.20 21.11
N VAL A 21 4.67 -5.08 21.03
CA VAL A 21 5.15 -3.78 21.49
C VAL A 21 5.36 -3.78 22.99
N ILE A 22 4.42 -4.35 23.76
CA ILE A 22 4.52 -4.48 25.22
C ILE A 22 5.74 -5.33 25.58
N ALA A 23 5.93 -6.48 24.93
CA ALA A 23 7.07 -7.36 25.13
C ALA A 23 8.40 -6.66 24.80
N ALA A 24 8.43 -5.86 23.71
CA ALA A 24 9.60 -5.08 23.29
C ALA A 24 9.99 -3.98 24.29
N ASN A 25 9.09 -3.57 25.19
CA ASN A 25 9.36 -2.53 26.18
C ASN A 25 10.22 -3.02 27.36
N SER A 26 10.75 -4.22 27.32
CA SER A 26 11.59 -4.80 28.37
C SER A 26 13.08 -4.58 28.07
N GLY A 27 13.84 -4.28 29.13
CA GLY A 27 15.29 -4.21 29.10
C GLY A 27 15.90 -3.09 28.27
N ALA A 28 17.23 -3.02 28.29
CA ALA A 28 18.05 -2.15 27.47
C ALA A 28 18.63 -2.91 26.28
N VAL A 29 18.42 -2.43 25.06
CA VAL A 29 18.92 -3.00 23.80
C VAL A 29 19.64 -1.94 22.98
N ARG A 30 20.38 -2.38 21.97
CA ARG A 30 21.03 -1.46 21.04
C ARG A 30 20.02 -0.55 20.35
N ALA A 31 20.39 0.72 20.18
CA ALA A 31 19.54 1.73 19.53
C ALA A 31 19.62 1.64 17.99
N TYR A 32 18.74 2.38 17.33
CA TYR A 32 18.75 2.63 15.87
C TYR A 32 18.62 1.37 15.02
N GLY A 33 17.88 0.37 15.48
CA GLY A 33 17.61 -0.85 14.72
C GLY A 33 18.71 -1.92 14.77
N ALA A 34 19.72 -1.73 15.63
CA ALA A 34 20.77 -2.74 15.84
C ALA A 34 20.41 -3.76 16.93
N ASP A 35 19.12 -3.94 17.21
CA ASP A 35 18.55 -4.85 18.20
C ASP A 35 17.99 -6.12 17.56
N ASP A 36 17.87 -7.19 18.36
CA ASP A 36 17.42 -8.50 17.90
C ASP A 36 15.94 -8.50 17.45
N ILE A 37 15.09 -7.63 17.99
CA ILE A 37 13.68 -7.52 17.61
C ILE A 37 13.59 -7.02 16.17
N THR A 38 14.35 -5.96 15.86
CA THR A 38 14.44 -5.41 14.49
C THR A 38 14.99 -6.44 13.51
N ALA A 39 16.04 -7.18 13.90
CA ALA A 39 16.59 -8.23 13.05
C ALA A 39 15.58 -9.35 12.77
N ARG A 40 14.91 -9.86 13.82
CA ARG A 40 13.89 -10.91 13.68
C ARG A 40 12.71 -10.47 12.83
N ALA A 41 12.21 -9.25 13.00
CA ALA A 41 11.12 -8.72 12.17
C ALA A 41 11.53 -8.66 10.69
N ALA A 42 12.75 -8.21 10.39
CA ALA A 42 13.30 -8.21 9.04
C ALA A 42 13.40 -9.64 8.47
N ASP A 43 13.82 -10.61 9.29
CA ASP A 43 13.90 -12.03 8.87
C ASP A 43 12.52 -12.62 8.57
N GLN A 44 11.47 -12.24 9.31
CA GLN A 44 10.12 -12.67 9.01
C GLN A 44 9.64 -12.15 7.64
N ILE A 45 9.96 -10.91 7.30
CA ILE A 45 9.64 -10.32 5.98
C ILE A 45 10.42 -11.08 4.88
N ARG A 46 11.73 -11.30 5.04
CA ARG A 46 12.54 -12.07 4.07
C ARG A 46 11.97 -13.48 3.81
N ARG A 47 11.54 -14.16 4.86
CA ARG A 47 10.94 -15.50 4.75
C ARG A 47 9.65 -15.50 3.93
N ARG A 48 8.77 -14.51 4.13
CA ARG A 48 7.52 -14.39 3.36
C ARG A 48 7.75 -14.09 1.88
N LEU A 49 8.82 -13.38 1.58
CA LEU A 49 9.19 -13.03 0.22
C LEU A 49 10.11 -14.07 -0.45
N ASP A 50 10.57 -15.09 0.30
CA ASP A 50 11.60 -16.05 -0.13
C ASP A 50 12.79 -15.34 -0.78
N ALA A 51 13.30 -14.29 -0.15
CA ALA A 51 14.30 -13.41 -0.72
C ALA A 51 15.36 -12.94 0.27
N ASP A 52 16.59 -12.87 -0.22
CA ASP A 52 17.70 -12.23 0.48
C ASP A 52 17.66 -10.71 0.18
N ALA A 53 17.03 -9.94 1.06
CA ALA A 53 16.81 -8.51 0.89
C ALA A 53 17.29 -7.70 2.10
N GLU A 54 17.62 -6.42 1.87
CA GLU A 54 17.80 -5.45 2.94
C GLU A 54 16.46 -4.87 3.36
N VAL A 55 16.21 -4.81 4.67
CA VAL A 55 14.93 -4.33 5.24
C VAL A 55 15.19 -3.18 6.20
N ARG A 56 14.43 -2.09 6.06
CA ARG A 56 14.44 -0.95 6.98
C ARG A 56 13.03 -0.53 7.35
N PHE A 57 12.80 -0.27 8.64
CA PHE A 57 11.50 0.18 9.14
C PHE A 57 11.45 1.71 9.20
N VAL A 58 10.35 2.28 8.75
CA VAL A 58 10.07 3.72 8.69
C VAL A 58 8.70 4.05 9.28
N PHE A 59 8.41 5.33 9.54
CA PHE A 59 7.19 5.76 10.24
C PHE A 59 5.94 5.78 9.35
N SER A 60 6.06 5.93 8.04
CA SER A 60 4.88 6.09 7.17
C SER A 60 5.13 5.58 5.76
N GLY A 61 4.03 5.23 5.06
CA GLY A 61 4.05 4.84 3.65
C GLY A 61 4.59 5.94 2.74
N THR A 62 4.17 7.19 2.96
CA THR A 62 4.69 8.34 2.20
C THR A 62 6.20 8.47 2.31
N ALA A 63 6.78 8.30 3.51
CA ALA A 63 8.22 8.32 3.67
C ALA A 63 8.89 7.12 2.97
N ALA A 64 8.29 5.93 3.08
CA ALA A 64 8.76 4.73 2.41
C ALA A 64 8.79 4.91 0.89
N ASN A 65 7.68 5.35 0.29
CA ASN A 65 7.56 5.61 -1.14
C ASN A 65 8.55 6.68 -1.61
N ALA A 66 8.52 7.86 -0.99
CA ALA A 66 9.35 8.99 -1.41
C ALA A 66 10.85 8.68 -1.34
N ILE A 67 11.31 8.00 -0.28
CA ILE A 67 12.71 7.59 -0.14
C ILE A 67 13.05 6.52 -1.17
N SER A 68 12.21 5.52 -1.37
CA SER A 68 12.43 4.44 -2.32
C SER A 68 12.54 4.96 -3.76
N LEU A 69 11.60 5.81 -4.18
CA LEU A 69 11.61 6.40 -5.52
C LEU A 69 12.82 7.29 -5.76
N SER A 70 13.26 8.05 -4.73
CA SER A 70 14.47 8.88 -4.81
C SER A 70 15.77 8.07 -4.97
N MET A 71 15.73 6.76 -4.86
CA MET A 71 16.87 5.85 -5.08
C MET A 71 16.86 5.24 -6.48
N LEU A 72 15.74 5.35 -7.21
CA LEU A 72 15.55 4.75 -8.52
C LEU A 72 15.61 5.75 -9.67
N ALA A 73 15.52 7.05 -9.39
CA ALA A 73 15.53 8.08 -10.42
C ALA A 73 16.37 9.30 -9.97
N PHE A 74 17.06 9.93 -10.92
CA PHE A 74 17.78 11.18 -10.68
C PHE A 74 16.83 12.40 -10.66
N PRO A 75 17.29 13.57 -10.13
CA PRO A 75 16.45 14.76 -10.05
C PRO A 75 15.86 15.26 -11.38
N PHE A 76 16.51 14.99 -12.50
CA PHE A 76 16.08 15.38 -13.85
C PHE A 76 15.26 14.30 -14.56
N GLU A 77 14.95 13.18 -13.89
CA GLU A 77 14.19 12.04 -14.39
C GLU A 77 12.80 11.97 -13.77
N ALA A 78 11.97 11.08 -14.28
CA ALA A 78 10.63 10.85 -13.78
C ALA A 78 10.34 9.36 -13.53
N VAL A 79 9.42 9.10 -12.62
CA VAL A 79 8.87 7.78 -12.33
C VAL A 79 7.50 7.66 -12.97
N LEU A 80 7.27 6.57 -13.72
CA LEU A 80 5.97 6.22 -14.26
C LEU A 80 5.09 5.62 -13.15
N ALA A 81 3.83 6.04 -13.06
CA ALA A 81 2.87 5.56 -12.06
C ALA A 81 1.46 5.54 -12.66
N HIS A 82 0.52 4.81 -12.07
CA HIS A 82 -0.88 5.06 -12.39
C HIS A 82 -1.27 6.47 -11.93
N HIS A 83 -2.09 7.21 -12.71
CA HIS A 83 -2.42 8.60 -12.36
C HIS A 83 -3.13 8.75 -11.01
N ALA A 84 -3.85 7.71 -10.55
CA ALA A 84 -4.48 7.66 -9.22
C ALA A 84 -3.61 6.98 -8.15
N ALA A 85 -2.35 6.64 -8.46
CA ALA A 85 -1.44 6.11 -7.44
C ALA A 85 -1.23 7.13 -6.31
N HIS A 86 -1.14 6.66 -5.08
CA HIS A 86 -0.99 7.48 -3.87
C HIS A 86 0.17 8.48 -3.98
N VAL A 87 1.27 8.09 -4.60
CA VAL A 87 2.43 8.97 -4.86
C VAL A 87 2.09 10.16 -5.76
N CYS A 88 1.07 10.05 -6.63
CA CYS A 88 0.62 11.11 -7.52
C CYS A 88 -0.42 12.02 -6.87
N THR A 89 -1.26 11.50 -5.96
CA THR A 89 -2.47 12.18 -5.48
C THR A 89 -2.38 12.65 -4.02
N ASP A 90 -1.81 11.83 -3.13
CA ASP A 90 -1.99 12.00 -1.68
C ASP A 90 -0.67 12.15 -0.89
N GLU A 91 0.46 12.42 -1.55
CA GLU A 91 1.77 12.58 -0.89
C GLU A 91 2.33 14.01 -0.94
N THR A 92 1.51 14.99 -1.35
CA THR A 92 1.85 16.42 -1.28
C THR A 92 3.23 16.75 -1.89
N GLY A 93 3.63 16.02 -2.95
CA GLY A 93 4.91 16.20 -3.62
C GLY A 93 6.13 15.64 -2.87
N ALA A 94 5.94 14.80 -1.84
CA ALA A 94 7.03 14.17 -1.12
C ALA A 94 8.03 13.41 -2.01
N PRO A 95 7.58 12.64 -3.04
CA PRO A 95 8.52 11.99 -3.97
C PRO A 95 9.44 12.99 -4.67
N GLY A 96 8.90 14.09 -5.18
CA GLY A 96 9.67 15.16 -5.82
C GLY A 96 10.62 15.88 -4.85
N PHE A 97 10.17 16.11 -3.60
CA PHE A 97 11.00 16.75 -2.56
C PHE A 97 12.22 15.89 -2.20
N PHE A 98 12.02 14.61 -1.88
CA PHE A 98 13.11 13.70 -1.54
C PHE A 98 13.92 13.29 -2.77
N GLY A 99 13.33 13.27 -3.95
CA GLY A 99 13.98 13.07 -5.25
C GLY A 99 14.67 14.32 -5.79
N GLN A 100 14.67 15.45 -5.04
CA GLN A 100 15.35 16.70 -5.38
C GLN A 100 14.93 17.30 -6.73
N GLY A 101 13.68 17.11 -7.12
CA GLY A 101 13.11 17.56 -8.39
C GLY A 101 12.65 16.43 -9.31
N MET A 102 12.83 15.17 -8.93
CA MET A 102 12.31 14.01 -9.65
C MET A 102 10.82 14.17 -9.93
N GLY A 103 10.42 13.92 -11.19
CA GLY A 103 9.04 14.02 -11.63
C GLY A 103 8.25 12.73 -11.43
N LEU A 104 6.92 12.86 -11.58
CA LEU A 104 6.00 11.73 -11.70
C LEU A 104 5.22 11.88 -13.00
N ILE A 105 5.08 10.79 -13.76
CA ILE A 105 4.27 10.74 -14.99
C ILE A 105 3.11 9.78 -14.74
N GLY A 106 1.90 10.34 -14.65
CA GLY A 106 0.67 9.58 -14.44
C GLY A 106 0.19 8.90 -15.71
N LEU A 107 0.08 7.58 -15.70
CA LEU A 107 -0.44 6.76 -16.77
C LEU A 107 -1.91 6.39 -16.51
N PRO A 108 -2.75 6.29 -17.56
CA PRO A 108 -4.13 5.84 -17.42
C PRO A 108 -4.21 4.32 -17.18
N GLY A 109 -5.39 3.91 -16.72
CA GLY A 109 -5.74 2.51 -16.58
C GLY A 109 -7.04 2.34 -15.79
N PHE A 110 -7.54 1.12 -15.70
CA PHE A 110 -8.79 0.83 -15.01
C PHE A 110 -8.52 0.26 -13.61
N SER A 111 -9.28 0.68 -12.62
CA SER A 111 -9.20 0.19 -11.23
C SER A 111 -7.81 0.34 -10.58
N GLY A 112 -7.06 1.41 -10.95
CA GLY A 112 -5.70 1.62 -10.45
C GLY A 112 -4.62 0.77 -11.12
N LYS A 113 -4.99 -0.10 -12.05
CA LYS A 113 -4.05 -0.88 -12.87
C LYS A 113 -3.62 -0.06 -14.09
N ILE A 114 -2.32 0.02 -14.33
CA ILE A 114 -1.76 0.73 -15.49
C ILE A 114 -2.17 0.00 -16.80
N ASP A 115 -2.64 0.76 -17.79
CA ASP A 115 -2.84 0.22 -19.15
C ASP A 115 -1.47 -0.11 -19.78
N PRO A 116 -1.22 -1.38 -20.16
CA PRO A 116 0.05 -1.77 -20.78
C PRO A 116 0.38 -1.00 -22.06
N ARG A 117 -0.64 -0.57 -22.82
CA ARG A 117 -0.43 0.25 -24.04
C ARG A 117 0.05 1.64 -23.69
N ALA A 118 -0.49 2.24 -22.64
CA ALA A 118 -0.03 3.54 -22.17
C ALA A 118 1.40 3.47 -21.63
N LEU A 119 1.74 2.40 -20.90
CA LEU A 119 3.11 2.16 -20.46
C LEU A 119 4.05 2.01 -21.66
N GLN A 120 3.70 1.18 -22.66
CA GLN A 120 4.52 0.99 -23.83
C GLN A 120 4.76 2.31 -24.60
N ALA A 121 3.71 3.13 -24.77
CA ALA A 121 3.83 4.43 -25.41
C ALA A 121 4.77 5.36 -24.63
N ALA A 122 4.69 5.39 -23.30
CA ALA A 122 5.58 6.19 -22.45
C ALA A 122 7.04 5.71 -22.52
N LEU A 123 7.26 4.40 -22.61
CA LEU A 123 8.60 3.82 -22.78
C LEU A 123 9.20 4.12 -24.18
N GLU A 124 8.39 4.23 -25.21
CA GLU A 124 8.82 4.53 -26.60
C GLU A 124 8.98 6.05 -26.84
N GLU A 125 8.56 6.90 -25.92
CA GLU A 125 8.69 8.34 -26.08
C GLU A 125 10.17 8.74 -26.21
N PRO A 126 10.55 9.49 -27.26
CA PRO A 126 11.94 9.90 -27.46
C PRO A 126 12.43 10.79 -26.31
N GLU A 127 13.63 10.53 -25.82
CA GLU A 127 14.29 11.43 -24.89
C GLU A 127 14.60 12.77 -25.58
N VAL A 128 13.99 13.84 -25.07
CA VAL A 128 14.25 15.18 -25.52
C VAL A 128 14.71 16.05 -24.35
N GLY A 129 15.71 16.88 -24.55
CA GLY A 129 16.34 17.64 -23.47
C GLY A 129 15.45 18.69 -22.76
N HIS A 130 14.16 18.74 -23.12
CA HIS A 130 13.18 19.67 -22.54
C HIS A 130 12.16 19.01 -21.60
N ARG A 131 12.19 17.69 -21.46
CA ARG A 131 11.30 16.91 -20.57
C ARG A 131 12.12 15.96 -19.72
N GLN A 132 11.62 15.63 -18.54
CA GLN A 132 12.20 14.59 -17.69
C GLN A 132 11.97 13.22 -18.35
N PRO A 133 13.02 12.46 -18.69
CA PRO A 133 12.87 11.10 -19.20
C PRO A 133 12.39 10.16 -18.11
N ALA A 134 11.69 9.10 -18.48
CA ALA A 134 11.34 8.04 -17.55
C ALA A 134 12.58 7.24 -17.14
N ALA A 135 12.67 6.87 -15.85
CA ALA A 135 13.78 6.08 -15.31
C ALA A 135 13.31 4.93 -14.40
N ALA A 136 12.06 4.96 -13.94
CA ALA A 136 11.53 3.93 -13.08
C ALA A 136 10.01 3.79 -13.26
N LEU A 137 9.47 2.65 -12.79
CA LEU A 137 8.05 2.37 -12.68
C LEU A 137 7.69 2.15 -11.20
N THR A 138 6.56 2.69 -10.76
CA THR A 138 5.93 2.30 -9.49
C THR A 138 4.57 1.67 -9.73
N LEU A 139 4.30 0.56 -9.05
CA LEU A 139 3.05 -0.19 -9.07
C LEU A 139 2.48 -0.27 -7.66
N THR A 140 1.16 -0.31 -7.50
CA THR A 140 0.52 -0.44 -6.18
C THR A 140 -0.20 -1.79 -6.07
N GLN A 141 0.11 -2.57 -5.02
CA GLN A 141 -0.46 -3.90 -4.80
C GLN A 141 -0.96 -4.04 -3.33
N ALA A 142 -2.28 -4.17 -3.06
CA ALA A 142 -3.41 -3.95 -3.98
C ALA A 142 -3.54 -2.46 -4.35
N THR A 143 -4.17 -2.17 -5.50
CA THR A 143 -4.31 -0.80 -6.00
C THR A 143 -5.17 0.09 -5.08
N GLU A 144 -5.18 1.38 -5.30
CA GLU A 144 -5.98 2.37 -4.57
C GLU A 144 -7.48 2.11 -4.69
N TYR A 145 -7.90 1.44 -5.76
CA TYR A 145 -9.28 1.02 -5.99
C TYR A 145 -9.57 -0.42 -5.54
N GLY A 146 -8.65 -1.06 -4.81
CA GLY A 146 -8.84 -2.39 -4.24
C GLY A 146 -8.69 -3.55 -5.22
N ALA A 147 -8.25 -3.30 -6.44
CA ALA A 147 -7.95 -4.36 -7.40
C ALA A 147 -6.58 -5.00 -7.13
N VAL A 148 -6.45 -6.29 -7.43
CA VAL A 148 -5.20 -7.05 -7.28
C VAL A 148 -4.66 -7.40 -8.64
N TYR A 149 -3.42 -7.01 -8.93
CA TYR A 149 -2.71 -7.46 -10.11
C TYR A 149 -2.42 -8.95 -10.02
N SER A 150 -2.65 -9.68 -11.10
CA SER A 150 -2.13 -11.03 -11.27
C SER A 150 -0.63 -11.01 -11.57
N GLU A 151 0.03 -12.16 -11.40
CA GLU A 151 1.45 -12.32 -11.79
C GLU A 151 1.67 -11.99 -13.27
N GLU A 152 0.77 -12.44 -14.14
CA GLU A 152 0.85 -12.20 -15.58
C GLU A 152 0.73 -10.70 -15.92
N GLU A 153 -0.22 -9.98 -15.30
CA GLU A 153 -0.36 -8.53 -15.48
C GLU A 153 0.90 -7.79 -15.03
N LEU A 154 1.46 -8.16 -13.86
CA LEU A 154 2.72 -7.56 -13.37
C LEU A 154 3.88 -7.85 -14.30
N ARG A 155 4.00 -9.08 -14.79
CA ARG A 155 5.06 -9.49 -15.74
C ARG A 155 5.01 -8.63 -17.00
N HIS A 156 3.83 -8.46 -17.60
CA HIS A 156 3.65 -7.63 -18.80
C HIS A 156 4.04 -6.16 -18.59
N LEU A 157 3.89 -5.63 -17.37
CA LEU A 157 4.30 -4.26 -17.06
C LEU A 157 5.80 -4.17 -16.71
N ILE A 158 6.34 -5.14 -15.98
CA ILE A 158 7.70 -5.07 -15.44
C ILE A 158 8.76 -5.44 -16.49
N GLU A 159 8.54 -6.49 -17.30
CA GLU A 159 9.53 -6.95 -18.29
C GLU A 159 10.01 -5.84 -19.26
N PRO A 160 9.13 -5.05 -19.90
CA PRO A 160 9.58 -3.98 -20.80
C PRO A 160 10.32 -2.86 -20.08
N VAL A 161 10.00 -2.58 -18.82
CA VAL A 161 10.69 -1.60 -17.97
C VAL A 161 12.10 -2.07 -17.64
N LYS A 162 12.24 -3.32 -17.19
CA LYS A 162 13.54 -3.95 -16.90
C LYS A 162 14.42 -4.09 -18.14
N ALA A 163 13.82 -4.36 -19.29
CA ALA A 163 14.58 -4.43 -20.57
C ALA A 163 15.25 -3.10 -20.94
N ARG A 164 14.74 -1.96 -20.43
CA ARG A 164 15.36 -0.63 -20.55
C ARG A 164 16.37 -0.30 -19.45
N GLY A 165 16.58 -1.20 -18.51
CA GLY A 165 17.44 -0.97 -17.34
C GLY A 165 16.81 -0.05 -16.28
N PHE A 166 15.50 0.21 -16.34
CA PHE A 166 14.80 1.06 -15.40
C PHE A 166 14.53 0.34 -14.07
N GLY A 167 14.41 1.12 -12.99
CA GLY A 167 14.05 0.61 -11.67
C GLY A 167 12.55 0.32 -11.54
N VAL A 168 12.22 -0.66 -10.69
CA VAL A 168 10.83 -1.01 -10.38
C VAL A 168 10.59 -0.93 -8.88
N HIS A 169 9.64 -0.10 -8.49
CA HIS A 169 9.13 0.04 -7.12
C HIS A 169 7.73 -0.57 -7.04
N MET A 170 7.41 -1.17 -5.88
CA MET A 170 6.06 -1.60 -5.57
C MET A 170 5.60 -1.01 -4.24
N ASP A 171 4.53 -0.22 -4.27
CA ASP A 171 3.80 0.19 -3.07
C ASP A 171 2.91 -0.96 -2.61
N GLY A 172 3.30 -1.56 -1.51
CA GLY A 172 2.58 -2.67 -0.86
C GLY A 172 1.83 -2.24 0.40
N ALA A 173 1.33 -1.01 0.46
CA ALA A 173 0.56 -0.53 1.62
C ALA A 173 -0.61 -1.45 2.00
N ARG A 174 -1.17 -2.19 1.02
CA ARG A 174 -2.20 -3.23 1.21
C ARG A 174 -1.75 -4.60 0.69
N LEU A 175 -0.46 -4.88 0.80
CA LEU A 175 0.11 -6.15 0.34
C LEU A 175 -0.50 -7.37 1.05
N ALA A 176 -0.86 -7.23 2.34
CA ALA A 176 -1.56 -8.25 3.10
C ALA A 176 -2.88 -8.65 2.43
N ASN A 177 -3.64 -7.66 1.97
CA ASN A 177 -4.93 -7.89 1.31
C ASN A 177 -4.75 -8.56 -0.06
N ALA A 178 -3.70 -8.20 -0.81
CA ALA A 178 -3.36 -8.88 -2.05
C ALA A 178 -2.95 -10.34 -1.81
N ALA A 179 -2.13 -10.60 -0.78
CA ALA A 179 -1.75 -11.98 -0.40
C ALA A 179 -2.98 -12.80 0.02
N ALA A 180 -3.87 -12.22 0.83
CA ALA A 180 -5.14 -12.87 1.23
C ALA A 180 -6.09 -13.11 0.04
N ALA A 181 -5.97 -12.34 -1.05
CA ALA A 181 -6.68 -12.57 -2.31
C ALA A 181 -6.00 -13.62 -3.22
N GLY A 182 -4.91 -14.24 -2.76
CA GLY A 182 -4.20 -15.33 -3.45
C GLY A 182 -2.96 -14.90 -4.25
N PHE A 183 -2.49 -13.66 -4.12
CA PHE A 183 -1.26 -13.22 -4.73
C PHE A 183 -0.04 -13.83 -4.01
N ASP A 184 0.82 -14.54 -4.75
CA ASP A 184 2.04 -15.14 -4.19
C ASP A 184 3.15 -14.09 -4.03
N LEU A 185 3.45 -13.74 -2.78
CA LEU A 185 4.46 -12.74 -2.43
C LEU A 185 5.87 -13.08 -2.94
N THR A 186 6.18 -14.37 -3.12
CA THR A 186 7.50 -14.82 -3.59
C THR A 186 7.75 -14.45 -5.05
N GLN A 187 6.69 -14.07 -5.80
CA GLN A 187 6.80 -13.60 -7.17
C GLN A 187 7.39 -12.18 -7.26
N ILE A 188 7.24 -11.34 -6.23
CA ILE A 188 7.70 -9.95 -6.26
C ILE A 188 9.17 -9.81 -6.66
N PRO A 189 10.13 -10.45 -5.96
CA PRO A 189 11.53 -10.39 -6.36
C PRO A 189 11.80 -11.09 -7.70
N ARG A 190 11.08 -12.17 -8.01
CA ARG A 190 11.26 -12.94 -9.26
C ARG A 190 10.79 -12.17 -10.50
N LEU A 191 9.82 -11.28 -10.35
CA LEU A 191 9.34 -10.39 -11.42
C LEU A 191 10.30 -9.23 -11.69
N GLY A 192 11.26 -8.96 -10.79
CA GLY A 192 12.25 -7.91 -10.98
C GLY A 192 11.91 -6.59 -10.28
N VAL A 193 11.07 -6.62 -9.25
CA VAL A 193 10.90 -5.47 -8.35
C VAL A 193 12.22 -5.22 -7.62
N ASP A 194 12.70 -3.98 -7.63
CA ASP A 194 13.95 -3.59 -6.97
C ASP A 194 13.72 -3.16 -5.52
N ILE A 195 12.63 -2.43 -5.28
CA ILE A 195 12.24 -1.96 -3.94
C ILE A 195 10.74 -2.20 -3.73
N LEU A 196 10.40 -2.78 -2.58
CA LEU A 196 9.03 -2.99 -2.11
C LEU A 196 8.79 -2.20 -0.82
N VAL A 197 7.68 -1.51 -0.72
CA VAL A 197 7.12 -1.08 0.57
C VAL A 197 6.23 -2.20 1.10
N PHE A 198 6.67 -2.87 2.16
CA PHE A 198 5.91 -3.93 2.83
C PHE A 198 5.02 -3.30 3.90
N GLY A 199 3.72 -3.25 3.64
CA GLY A 199 2.74 -2.55 4.45
C GLY A 199 2.52 -3.17 5.83
N GLY A 200 2.56 -2.34 6.86
CA GLY A 200 2.29 -2.72 8.25
C GLY A 200 1.11 -1.99 8.86
N ALA A 201 1.03 -0.68 8.72
CA ALA A 201 0.04 0.14 9.41
C ALA A 201 -1.40 -0.30 9.12
N LYS A 202 -1.77 -0.45 7.86
CA LYS A 202 -3.12 -0.87 7.45
C LYS A 202 -3.43 -2.34 7.78
N ALA A 203 -2.40 -3.16 7.95
CA ALA A 203 -2.53 -4.56 8.36
C ALA A 203 -2.61 -4.78 9.88
N GLY A 204 -2.67 -3.70 10.66
CA GLY A 204 -2.82 -3.76 12.12
C GLY A 204 -1.55 -3.47 12.92
N ALA A 205 -0.46 -3.04 12.29
CA ALA A 205 0.67 -2.45 13.01
C ALA A 205 0.32 -1.04 13.54
N ASN A 206 1.28 -0.36 14.14
CA ASN A 206 1.12 1.02 14.59
C ASN A 206 1.33 2.01 13.41
N CYS A 207 2.37 2.81 13.45
CA CYS A 207 2.75 3.79 12.41
C CYS A 207 4.00 3.32 11.64
N ALA A 208 4.11 2.05 11.28
CA ALA A 208 5.32 1.49 10.70
C ALA A 208 5.07 0.81 9.36
N GLU A 209 6.01 1.05 8.44
CA GLU A 209 6.14 0.38 7.15
C GLU A 209 7.57 -0.15 7.00
N ALA A 210 7.79 -1.12 6.12
CA ALA A 210 9.13 -1.60 5.84
C ALA A 210 9.52 -1.34 4.39
N ILE A 211 10.70 -0.74 4.17
CA ILE A 211 11.34 -0.67 2.86
C ILE A 211 12.16 -1.94 2.69
N VAL A 212 11.85 -2.73 1.67
CA VAL A 212 12.53 -3.98 1.32
C VAL A 212 13.26 -3.77 -0.01
N MET A 213 14.57 -3.89 0.01
CA MET A 213 15.43 -3.69 -1.17
C MET A 213 15.99 -5.04 -1.62
N PHE A 214 15.54 -5.52 -2.77
CA PHE A 214 16.04 -6.74 -3.38
C PHE A 214 17.38 -6.49 -4.09
N ASP A 215 17.54 -5.31 -4.72
CA ASP A 215 18.85 -4.85 -5.17
C ASP A 215 19.63 -4.26 -3.99
N LYS A 216 20.55 -5.06 -3.44
CA LYS A 216 21.40 -4.65 -2.31
C LYS A 216 22.33 -3.49 -2.63
N SER A 217 22.58 -3.18 -3.90
CA SER A 217 23.40 -2.02 -4.27
C SER A 217 22.72 -0.70 -3.88
N LEU A 218 21.38 -0.66 -3.90
CA LEU A 218 20.57 0.47 -3.45
C LEU A 218 20.67 0.69 -1.95
N ALA A 219 20.86 -0.39 -1.17
CA ALA A 219 20.96 -0.30 0.28
C ALA A 219 22.22 0.41 0.80
N LYS A 220 23.24 0.56 -0.04
CA LYS A 220 24.56 1.07 0.37
C LYS A 220 24.55 2.41 1.10
N ARG A 221 23.53 3.26 0.85
CA ARG A 221 23.39 4.58 1.49
C ARG A 221 22.00 4.83 2.08
N ILE A 222 21.20 3.78 2.23
CA ILE A 222 19.82 3.92 2.72
C ILE A 222 19.80 4.53 4.13
N ASP A 223 20.71 4.13 5.02
CA ASP A 223 20.74 4.62 6.40
C ASP A 223 21.04 6.13 6.47
N ASN A 224 21.86 6.66 5.54
CA ASN A 224 22.09 8.09 5.41
C ASN A 224 20.82 8.82 4.92
N ARG A 225 20.11 8.27 3.95
CA ARG A 225 18.85 8.83 3.43
C ARG A 225 17.77 8.82 4.50
N LEU A 226 17.61 7.71 5.24
CA LEU A 226 16.65 7.61 6.36
C LEU A 226 16.97 8.63 7.46
N LYS A 227 18.26 8.82 7.80
CA LYS A 227 18.65 9.80 8.79
C LYS A 227 18.37 11.23 8.35
N GLN A 228 18.67 11.56 7.08
CA GLN A 228 18.38 12.86 6.48
C GLN A 228 16.87 13.16 6.45
N ALA A 229 16.06 12.14 6.15
CA ALA A 229 14.59 12.21 6.09
C ALA A 229 13.93 12.19 7.47
N GLY A 230 14.66 12.11 8.58
CA GLY A 230 14.11 12.02 9.93
C GLY A 230 13.44 10.67 10.24
N GLN A 231 13.69 9.64 9.44
CA GLN A 231 13.05 8.32 9.58
C GLN A 231 13.84 7.34 10.45
N THR A 232 15.02 7.71 10.93
CA THR A 232 15.84 6.88 11.83
C THR A 232 15.38 7.04 13.27
N ALA A 233 14.51 6.16 13.75
CA ALA A 233 14.05 6.14 15.12
C ALA A 233 15.14 5.67 16.08
N SER A 234 15.39 6.39 17.18
CA SER A 234 16.35 5.96 18.21
C SER A 234 15.93 4.66 18.89
N LYS A 235 14.63 4.46 19.11
CA LYS A 235 14.01 3.25 19.66
C LYS A 235 13.33 2.46 18.52
N ALA A 236 14.09 2.10 17.47
CA ALA A 236 13.57 1.46 16.26
C ALA A 236 12.85 0.14 16.54
N ARG A 237 13.18 -0.56 17.63
CA ARG A 237 12.47 -1.76 18.06
C ARG A 237 10.95 -1.59 18.13
N PHE A 238 10.43 -0.38 18.42
CA PHE A 238 8.99 -0.12 18.48
C PHE A 238 8.33 0.08 17.11
N LEU A 239 9.10 0.26 16.05
CA LEU A 239 8.61 0.18 14.68
C LEU A 239 8.60 -1.27 14.17
N ALA A 240 9.58 -2.07 14.61
CA ALA A 240 9.75 -3.45 14.16
C ALA A 240 8.87 -4.47 14.93
N ALA A 241 8.66 -4.24 16.24
CA ALA A 241 7.91 -5.16 17.10
C ALA A 241 6.49 -5.47 16.61
N PRO A 242 5.69 -4.50 16.10
CA PRO A 242 4.37 -4.79 15.53
C PRO A 242 4.44 -5.80 14.38
N PHE A 243 5.41 -5.63 13.46
CA PHE A 243 5.63 -6.59 12.38
C PHE A 243 5.96 -7.99 12.91
N LEU A 244 6.82 -8.05 13.93
CA LEU A 244 7.17 -9.33 14.53
C LEU A 244 5.93 -10.04 15.10
N GLY A 245 5.08 -9.32 15.85
CA GLY A 245 3.85 -9.86 16.40
C GLY A 245 2.89 -10.33 15.31
N LEU A 246 2.66 -9.53 14.30
CA LEU A 246 1.76 -9.84 13.19
C LEU A 246 2.26 -11.05 12.38
N LEU A 247 3.56 -11.09 12.07
CA LEU A 247 4.12 -12.11 11.19
C LEU A 247 4.40 -13.43 11.89
N GLU A 248 4.77 -13.45 13.18
CA GLU A 248 4.98 -14.70 13.92
C GLU A 248 3.67 -15.41 14.28
N THR A 249 2.53 -14.69 14.32
CA THR A 249 1.22 -15.25 14.66
C THR A 249 0.30 -15.43 13.44
N ASN A 250 0.73 -15.10 12.24
CA ASN A 250 -0.06 -15.01 11.02
C ASN A 250 -1.19 -13.95 11.06
N ALA A 251 -1.23 -13.07 12.07
CA ALA A 251 -2.28 -12.06 12.20
C ALA A 251 -2.26 -11.03 11.05
N TRP A 252 -1.14 -10.91 10.35
CA TRP A 252 -1.01 -10.08 9.16
C TRP A 252 -1.87 -10.60 8.00
N GLU A 253 -1.81 -11.91 7.75
CA GLU A 253 -2.60 -12.60 6.71
C GLU A 253 -4.05 -12.79 7.15
N ASP A 254 -4.28 -13.24 8.37
CA ASP A 254 -5.62 -13.54 8.91
C ASP A 254 -6.47 -12.27 9.01
N GLY A 255 -5.89 -11.15 9.48
CA GLY A 255 -6.56 -9.87 9.54
C GLY A 255 -6.93 -9.32 8.16
N ALA A 256 -6.05 -9.50 7.17
CA ALA A 256 -6.32 -9.10 5.79
C ALA A 256 -7.38 -9.99 5.13
N ALA A 257 -7.35 -11.29 5.36
CA ALA A 257 -8.37 -12.23 4.88
C ALA A 257 -9.76 -11.88 5.45
N HIS A 258 -9.82 -11.58 6.75
CA HIS A 258 -11.04 -11.09 7.39
C HIS A 258 -11.54 -9.78 6.76
N ALA A 259 -10.66 -8.79 6.57
CA ALA A 259 -11.03 -7.51 5.95
C ALA A 259 -11.57 -7.69 4.52
N ASN A 260 -10.95 -8.57 3.71
CA ASN A 260 -11.42 -8.90 2.36
C ASN A 260 -12.80 -9.58 2.41
N LEU A 261 -13.03 -10.52 3.34
CA LEU A 261 -14.32 -11.18 3.52
C LEU A 261 -15.43 -10.18 3.90
N MET A 262 -15.14 -9.24 4.79
CA MET A 262 -16.09 -8.19 5.19
C MET A 262 -16.40 -7.26 4.02
N ALA A 263 -15.42 -6.94 3.17
CA ALA A 263 -15.65 -6.15 1.96
C ALA A 263 -16.54 -6.89 0.94
N GLN A 264 -16.34 -8.18 0.74
CA GLN A 264 -17.19 -9.00 -0.13
C GLN A 264 -18.62 -9.11 0.41
N ARG A 265 -18.80 -9.30 1.74
CA ARG A 265 -20.11 -9.29 2.39
C ARG A 265 -20.82 -7.94 2.18
N LEU A 266 -20.11 -6.83 2.40
CA LEU A 266 -20.65 -5.48 2.20
C LEU A 266 -21.09 -5.27 0.75
N ALA A 267 -20.24 -5.61 -0.22
CA ALA A 267 -20.53 -5.48 -1.64
C ALA A 267 -21.76 -6.29 -2.04
N ALA A 268 -21.84 -7.56 -1.63
CA ALA A 268 -22.98 -8.42 -1.91
C ALA A 268 -24.29 -7.86 -1.32
N GLY A 269 -24.24 -7.38 -0.08
CA GLY A 269 -25.40 -6.79 0.59
C GLY A 269 -25.90 -5.51 -0.09
N ILE A 270 -24.98 -4.64 -0.54
CA ILE A 270 -25.31 -3.40 -1.28
C ILE A 270 -25.95 -3.75 -2.64
N VAL A 271 -25.39 -4.67 -3.41
CA VAL A 271 -25.91 -5.07 -4.73
C VAL A 271 -27.31 -5.70 -4.62
N VAL A 272 -27.54 -6.51 -3.57
CA VAL A 272 -28.86 -7.12 -3.35
C VAL A 272 -29.90 -6.12 -2.81
N GLY A 273 -29.47 -5.23 -1.92
CA GLY A 273 -30.35 -4.30 -1.19
C GLY A 273 -30.66 -2.99 -1.92
N THR A 274 -29.96 -2.67 -3.02
CA THR A 274 -30.07 -1.37 -3.70
C THR A 274 -30.05 -1.52 -5.22
N SER A 275 -30.28 -0.41 -5.94
CA SER A 275 -30.05 -0.28 -7.38
C SER A 275 -28.66 0.28 -7.72
N PHE A 276 -27.76 0.34 -6.75
CA PHE A 276 -26.41 0.88 -6.95
C PHE A 276 -25.47 -0.17 -7.55
N ASP A 277 -24.56 0.29 -8.42
CA ASP A 277 -23.55 -0.56 -9.06
C ASP A 277 -22.20 -0.41 -8.36
N LEU A 278 -21.43 -1.49 -8.36
CA LEU A 278 -20.01 -1.44 -8.00
C LEU A 278 -19.21 -0.73 -9.11
N ALA A 279 -18.35 0.20 -8.73
CA ALA A 279 -17.50 0.94 -9.67
C ALA A 279 -16.26 0.15 -10.08
N HIS A 280 -15.74 -0.69 -9.16
CA HIS A 280 -14.52 -1.48 -9.32
C HIS A 280 -14.72 -2.90 -8.79
N PRO A 281 -13.88 -3.87 -9.21
CA PRO A 281 -13.82 -5.20 -8.61
C PRO A 281 -13.52 -5.13 -7.10
N VAL A 282 -14.04 -6.09 -6.33
CA VAL A 282 -13.77 -6.21 -4.88
C VAL A 282 -12.82 -7.38 -4.67
N ASP A 283 -11.56 -7.19 -5.07
CA ASP A 283 -10.52 -8.21 -4.92
C ASP A 283 -9.89 -8.16 -3.51
N ALA A 284 -9.84 -6.96 -2.91
CA ALA A 284 -9.26 -6.69 -1.60
C ALA A 284 -10.32 -6.11 -0.62
N ASN A 285 -9.90 -5.28 0.31
CA ASN A 285 -10.71 -4.79 1.44
C ASN A 285 -11.51 -3.50 1.15
N ALA A 286 -11.59 -3.05 -0.09
CA ALA A 286 -12.27 -1.80 -0.46
C ALA A 286 -13.46 -2.04 -1.40
N VAL A 287 -14.58 -1.36 -1.13
CA VAL A 287 -15.81 -1.40 -1.94
C VAL A 287 -16.09 0.00 -2.46
N PHE A 288 -16.17 0.14 -3.78
CA PHE A 288 -16.48 1.40 -4.45
C PHE A 288 -17.86 1.30 -5.11
N VAL A 289 -18.75 2.20 -4.73
CA VAL A 289 -20.17 2.15 -5.13
C VAL A 289 -20.54 3.41 -5.89
N ARG A 290 -21.13 3.25 -7.08
CA ARG A 290 -21.73 4.34 -7.85
C ARG A 290 -23.08 4.71 -7.27
N MET A 291 -23.18 5.88 -6.65
CA MET A 291 -24.41 6.37 -6.07
C MET A 291 -24.55 7.88 -6.24
N PRO A 292 -25.82 8.41 -6.22
CA PRO A 292 -26.05 9.85 -6.24
C PRO A 292 -25.43 10.56 -5.03
N ALA A 293 -25.05 11.84 -5.19
CA ALA A 293 -24.54 12.64 -4.08
C ALA A 293 -25.53 12.73 -2.90
N SER A 294 -26.84 12.71 -3.18
CA SER A 294 -27.88 12.70 -2.16
C SER A 294 -27.88 11.42 -1.31
N ALA A 295 -27.60 10.25 -1.91
CA ALA A 295 -27.48 9.00 -1.18
C ALA A 295 -26.23 9.03 -0.27
N HIS A 296 -25.07 9.45 -0.80
CA HIS A 296 -23.87 9.66 -0.02
C HIS A 296 -24.09 10.59 1.17
N GLN A 297 -24.82 11.72 0.96
CA GLN A 297 -25.14 12.65 2.05
C GLN A 297 -26.01 11.98 3.12
N ARG A 298 -27.07 11.22 2.72
CA ARG A 298 -27.91 10.49 3.69
C ARG A 298 -27.15 9.47 4.52
N ILE A 299 -26.15 8.78 3.93
CA ILE A 299 -25.28 7.84 4.64
C ILE A 299 -24.43 8.58 5.69
N ASN A 300 -23.85 9.74 5.32
CA ASN A 300 -23.11 10.57 6.28
C ASN A 300 -24.03 11.14 7.37
N ASP A 301 -25.24 11.59 7.04
CA ASP A 301 -26.24 12.09 8.00
C ASP A 301 -26.70 10.98 8.96
N ALA A 302 -26.73 9.72 8.51
CA ALA A 302 -26.96 8.55 9.35
C ALA A 302 -25.76 8.21 10.26
N GLY A 303 -24.68 8.97 10.19
CA GLY A 303 -23.53 8.89 11.09
C GLY A 303 -22.35 8.06 10.56
N TRP A 304 -22.36 7.60 9.31
CA TRP A 304 -21.27 6.84 8.72
C TRP A 304 -20.32 7.74 7.94
N ALA A 305 -19.03 7.73 8.28
CA ALA A 305 -18.01 8.43 7.51
C ALA A 305 -17.63 7.61 6.27
N CYS A 306 -17.87 8.17 5.10
CA CYS A 306 -17.41 7.61 3.82
C CYS A 306 -17.04 8.74 2.88
N TYR A 307 -16.16 8.47 1.92
CA TYR A 307 -15.59 9.48 1.04
C TYR A 307 -15.97 9.25 -0.41
N ARG A 308 -16.30 10.35 -1.10
CA ARG A 308 -16.52 10.35 -2.54
C ARG A 308 -15.21 10.60 -3.26
N PHE A 309 -14.94 9.81 -4.29
CA PHE A 309 -13.75 9.89 -5.13
C PHE A 309 -14.01 10.70 -6.41
N ASP A 310 -12.94 11.06 -7.12
CA ASP A 310 -12.99 11.91 -8.33
C ASP A 310 -13.77 11.25 -9.47
N ASP A 311 -13.79 9.90 -9.54
CA ASP A 311 -14.60 9.12 -10.47
C ASP A 311 -16.09 9.12 -10.14
N GLY A 312 -16.48 9.79 -9.05
CA GLY A 312 -17.85 9.90 -8.56
C GLY A 312 -18.33 8.72 -7.72
N SER A 313 -17.51 7.69 -7.52
CA SER A 313 -17.82 6.57 -6.61
C SER A 313 -17.67 6.95 -5.14
N VAL A 314 -18.35 6.23 -4.26
CA VAL A 314 -18.19 6.31 -2.81
C VAL A 314 -17.44 5.09 -2.33
N ARG A 315 -16.35 5.32 -1.59
CA ARG A 315 -15.50 4.26 -1.06
C ARG A 315 -15.88 3.88 0.37
N PHE A 316 -15.95 2.57 0.60
CA PHE A 316 -15.98 1.95 1.92
C PHE A 316 -14.78 1.01 2.04
N VAL A 317 -14.07 1.06 3.18
CA VAL A 317 -12.87 0.24 3.41
C VAL A 317 -13.05 -0.57 4.69
N CYS A 318 -12.90 -1.89 4.59
CA CYS A 318 -12.87 -2.78 5.74
C CYS A 318 -11.44 -2.93 6.28
N SER A 319 -11.33 -3.20 7.56
CA SER A 319 -10.06 -3.43 8.26
C SER A 319 -10.07 -4.79 8.98
N TRP A 320 -8.95 -5.15 9.56
CA TRP A 320 -8.84 -6.32 10.43
C TRP A 320 -9.84 -6.30 11.61
N ALA A 321 -10.32 -5.12 12.00
CA ALA A 321 -11.24 -4.92 13.14
C ALA A 321 -12.71 -4.77 12.72
N THR A 322 -13.04 -4.80 11.42
CA THR A 322 -14.42 -4.66 10.94
C THR A 322 -15.25 -5.86 11.38
N THR A 323 -16.41 -5.62 12.05
CA THR A 323 -17.29 -6.69 12.50
C THR A 323 -18.44 -6.95 11.52
N GLU A 324 -19.01 -8.15 11.54
CA GLU A 324 -20.18 -8.50 10.73
C GLU A 324 -21.37 -7.60 11.05
N GLU A 325 -21.59 -7.28 12.34
CA GLU A 325 -22.67 -6.40 12.78
C GLU A 325 -22.53 -5.01 12.18
N ALA A 326 -21.30 -4.45 12.16
CA ALA A 326 -21.05 -3.14 11.56
C ALA A 326 -21.30 -3.16 10.04
N VAL A 327 -20.95 -4.27 9.36
CA VAL A 327 -21.26 -4.45 7.93
C VAL A 327 -22.77 -4.47 7.70
N ASP A 328 -23.52 -5.24 8.49
CA ASP A 328 -24.99 -5.36 8.34
C ASP A 328 -25.70 -4.02 8.61
N GLU A 329 -25.25 -3.29 9.62
CA GLU A 329 -25.75 -1.94 9.92
C GLU A 329 -25.46 -0.94 8.79
N LEU A 330 -24.26 -0.99 8.18
CA LEU A 330 -23.94 -0.14 7.04
C LEU A 330 -24.79 -0.53 5.81
N ILE A 331 -24.98 -1.83 5.52
CA ILE A 331 -25.86 -2.28 4.44
C ILE A 331 -27.26 -1.71 4.63
N ALA A 332 -27.82 -1.77 5.84
CA ALA A 332 -29.12 -1.21 6.14
C ALA A 332 -29.17 0.32 5.90
N ALA A 333 -28.13 1.06 6.31
CA ALA A 333 -28.04 2.49 6.09
C ALA A 333 -27.91 2.86 4.59
N VAL A 334 -27.13 2.10 3.81
CA VAL A 334 -27.01 2.29 2.35
C VAL A 334 -28.32 1.97 1.65
N THR A 335 -29.03 0.90 2.06
CA THR A 335 -30.35 0.53 1.54
C THR A 335 -31.38 1.62 1.82
N ALA A 336 -31.40 2.19 3.01
CA ALA A 336 -32.30 3.29 3.36
C ALA A 336 -31.96 4.62 2.65
N ALA A 337 -30.78 4.70 2.04
CA ALA A 337 -30.31 5.88 1.30
C ALA A 337 -30.68 5.87 -0.20
N VAL A 338 -31.36 4.85 -0.71
CA VAL A 338 -31.83 4.74 -2.12
C VAL A 338 -32.86 5.78 -2.55
#